data_280f7cd0cdfbc0e11b3beba6d61a60cf
#
_entry.id   280f7cd0cdfbc0e11b3beba6d61a60cf
#
_cell.length_a   1.000
_cell.length_b   1.000
_cell.length_c   1.000
_cell.angle_alpha   90.00
_cell.angle_beta   90.00
_cell.angle_gamma   90.00
#
_symmetry.space_group_name_H-M   'P 1'
#
loop_
_entity.id
_entity.type
_entity.pdbx_description
1 polymer ?
#
loop_
_entity_poly.entity_id
_entity_poly.type
_entity_poly.pdbx_seq_one_letter_code
_entity_poly.pdbx_strand_id
1 'polypeptide(L)'
;MFIQKNTNFAHNFITNKQNKMRKLFIYTILLTSCISLSAQEKPKDKYYDAFRSSDIYNAVWRELDINYVDTLNHDKLNNIAINGMLQQLDPYTIYIPEQQEEDLQTMTTGIYGGIGAIIQKHGNDYVVISEPKLGLPAQKNGIVAGDEIIAINNESMKGKTTQYVSNKLKGIPGTEIKLKLRRNGDKKLIDKSFLREAIHINSIDYYGVIQDSVGYILLSDFTDKSFSDFKTALTELKDKGIKRLIIDLRNNGGGLVNEAVNIASLFLPRGTMVVSMKGKSDQSERKYKTPFTPIMPDIPIVVVVNENSASASEILAGALQDLDRAVVVGERSFGKGLVQSIRQLPYGGYLKVTTAKYYLPSGRCIQSVDYNSAGVERPKTIPDSLTNKFKTKLGRTVRDKSGITPDVFVDEKKGNYISYYLFVDNIIFDFVTKYYYSHPQIAEPSRFNITDSDYDDFIAFVKSKNFTYKPESEKMLAQLQKIVETEGYKDKTDSLFEQLAPLLKADVERDLRNFRSDIQYIIEAEIIKRYYYQKGYTEFFLRYDEWIKDALKSFKKPDTLHS
;
A
#
# COMPACT_ATOMS: atom_id res chain seq x y z
N MET A 1 -31.35 -47.63 -92.72
CA MET A 1 -31.76 -48.18 -91.41
C MET A 1 -30.56 -48.38 -90.50
N PHE A 2 -29.46 -47.61 -90.64
CA PHE A 2 -28.24 -47.75 -89.83
C PHE A 2 -27.81 -46.45 -89.08
N ILE A 3 -28.46 -45.33 -89.33
CA ILE A 3 -28.09 -44.03 -88.77
C ILE A 3 -28.88 -43.72 -87.45
N GLN A 4 -30.05 -44.33 -87.25
CA GLN A 4 -30.90 -44.06 -86.07
C GLN A 4 -30.56 -44.87 -84.81
N LYS A 5 -29.71 -45.92 -84.90
CA LYS A 5 -29.29 -46.71 -83.72
C LYS A 5 -28.09 -46.11 -82.96
N ASN A 6 -27.23 -45.30 -83.61
CA ASN A 6 -26.05 -44.78 -82.97
C ASN A 6 -26.31 -43.46 -82.17
N THR A 7 -27.35 -42.69 -82.49
CA THR A 7 -27.71 -41.49 -81.71
C THR A 7 -28.33 -41.82 -80.35
N ASN A 8 -29.10 -42.92 -80.24
CA ASN A 8 -29.68 -43.31 -78.95
C ASN A 8 -28.63 -43.88 -77.98
N PHE A 9 -27.56 -44.52 -78.49
CA PHE A 9 -26.49 -45.02 -77.64
C PHE A 9 -25.59 -43.93 -77.07
N ALA A 10 -25.28 -42.91 -77.85
CA ALA A 10 -24.52 -41.77 -77.41
C ALA A 10 -25.32 -40.93 -76.41
N HIS A 11 -26.63 -40.76 -76.62
CA HIS A 11 -27.49 -39.98 -75.74
C HIS A 11 -27.67 -40.66 -74.35
N ASN A 12 -27.85 -42.00 -74.35
CA ASN A 12 -27.93 -42.79 -73.10
C ASN A 12 -26.58 -42.86 -72.35
N PHE A 13 -25.43 -42.79 -73.02
CA PHE A 13 -24.13 -42.85 -72.41
C PHE A 13 -23.78 -41.46 -71.73
N ILE A 14 -24.16 -40.35 -72.37
CA ILE A 14 -23.97 -39.03 -71.86
C ILE A 14 -24.89 -38.74 -70.66
N THR A 15 -26.18 -39.13 -70.74
CA THR A 15 -27.14 -39.00 -69.63
C THR A 15 -26.77 -39.85 -68.44
N ASN A 16 -26.25 -41.09 -68.66
CA ASN A 16 -25.82 -41.96 -67.58
C ASN A 16 -24.52 -41.43 -66.88
N LYS A 17 -23.61 -40.81 -67.66
CA LYS A 17 -22.40 -40.20 -67.15
C LYS A 17 -22.71 -38.88 -66.34
N GLN A 18 -23.69 -38.09 -66.84
CA GLN A 18 -24.17 -36.89 -66.12
C GLN A 18 -24.91 -37.28 -64.82
N ASN A 19 -25.71 -38.31 -64.81
CA ASN A 19 -26.39 -38.76 -63.60
C ASN A 19 -25.43 -39.40 -62.59
N LYS A 20 -24.37 -40.09 -63.03
CA LYS A 20 -23.29 -40.55 -62.13
C LYS A 20 -22.48 -39.36 -61.54
N MET A 21 -22.15 -38.34 -62.33
CA MET A 21 -21.47 -37.18 -61.86
C MET A 21 -22.36 -36.37 -60.90
N ARG A 22 -23.64 -36.16 -61.16
CA ARG A 22 -24.59 -35.54 -60.24
C ARG A 22 -24.70 -36.28 -58.90
N LYS A 23 -24.79 -37.64 -58.95
CA LYS A 23 -24.80 -38.44 -57.72
C LYS A 23 -23.49 -38.35 -56.95
N LEU A 24 -22.34 -38.34 -57.65
CA LEU A 24 -21.01 -38.11 -57.00
C LEU A 24 -20.92 -36.76 -56.37
N PHE A 25 -21.42 -35.71 -57.07
CA PHE A 25 -21.41 -34.33 -56.53
C PHE A 25 -22.33 -34.14 -55.31
N ILE A 26 -23.52 -34.84 -55.33
CA ILE A 26 -24.43 -34.84 -54.17
C ILE A 26 -23.82 -35.61 -53.01
N TYR A 27 -23.14 -36.75 -53.23
CA TYR A 27 -22.43 -37.48 -52.18
C TYR A 27 -21.24 -36.68 -51.60
N THR A 28 -20.53 -35.94 -52.45
CA THR A 28 -19.41 -35.06 -51.98
C THR A 28 -19.95 -33.90 -51.17
N ILE A 29 -21.05 -33.26 -51.54
CA ILE A 29 -21.69 -32.19 -50.75
C ILE A 29 -22.26 -32.74 -49.44
N LEU A 30 -22.85 -33.94 -49.42
CA LEU A 30 -23.32 -34.59 -48.20
C LEU A 30 -22.15 -34.99 -47.27
N LEU A 31 -21.03 -35.44 -47.80
CA LEU A 31 -19.84 -35.75 -47.02
C LEU A 31 -19.18 -34.50 -46.44
N THR A 32 -19.10 -33.40 -47.22
CA THR A 32 -18.54 -32.12 -46.73
C THR A 32 -19.46 -31.45 -45.70
N SER A 33 -20.78 -31.55 -45.83
CA SER A 33 -21.72 -31.07 -44.82
C SER A 33 -21.69 -31.89 -43.52
N CYS A 34 -21.46 -33.20 -43.58
CA CYS A 34 -21.27 -34.02 -42.36
C CYS A 34 -19.94 -33.71 -41.65
N ILE A 35 -18.87 -33.38 -42.38
CA ILE A 35 -17.57 -32.98 -41.79
C ILE A 35 -17.65 -31.59 -41.18
N SER A 36 -18.42 -30.66 -41.76
CA SER A 36 -18.63 -29.33 -41.22
C SER A 36 -19.50 -29.31 -39.93
N LEU A 37 -20.34 -30.31 -39.71
CA LEU A 37 -21.12 -30.43 -38.47
C LEU A 37 -20.33 -31.03 -37.29
N SER A 38 -19.17 -31.66 -37.55
CA SER A 38 -18.35 -32.28 -36.50
C SER A 38 -17.35 -31.32 -35.86
N ALA A 39 -17.22 -30.07 -36.35
CA ALA A 39 -16.28 -29.07 -35.87
C ALA A 39 -16.92 -27.92 -35.06
N GLN A 40 -18.18 -28.03 -34.68
CA GLN A 40 -18.68 -27.17 -33.61
C GLN A 40 -18.13 -27.72 -32.30
N GLU A 41 -17.05 -27.10 -31.80
CA GLU A 41 -16.68 -27.23 -30.39
C GLU A 41 -17.93 -26.96 -29.56
N LYS A 42 -18.43 -28.02 -28.87
CA LYS A 42 -19.47 -27.82 -27.86
C LYS A 42 -19.00 -26.68 -26.95
N PRO A 43 -19.81 -25.69 -26.65
CA PRO A 43 -19.44 -24.67 -25.69
C PRO A 43 -18.98 -25.42 -24.44
N LYS A 44 -17.68 -25.24 -24.06
CA LYS A 44 -17.13 -25.86 -22.85
C LYS A 44 -18.07 -25.47 -21.72
N ASP A 45 -18.74 -26.46 -21.14
CA ASP A 45 -19.62 -26.22 -20.01
C ASP A 45 -18.73 -25.72 -18.85
N LYS A 46 -18.76 -24.43 -18.63
CA LYS A 46 -17.94 -23.75 -17.64
C LYS A 46 -18.13 -24.32 -16.23
N TYR A 47 -19.29 -24.90 -15.98
CA TYR A 47 -19.60 -25.57 -14.71
C TYR A 47 -18.94 -26.96 -14.66
N TYR A 48 -18.85 -27.67 -15.80
CA TYR A 48 -18.19 -28.98 -15.87
C TYR A 48 -16.70 -28.89 -15.53
N ASP A 49 -15.98 -27.91 -16.08
CA ASP A 49 -14.55 -27.71 -15.80
C ASP A 49 -14.30 -27.36 -14.30
N ALA A 50 -15.16 -26.55 -13.71
CA ALA A 50 -15.09 -26.21 -12.29
C ALA A 50 -15.37 -27.44 -11.40
N PHE A 51 -16.39 -28.20 -11.71
CA PHE A 51 -16.77 -29.40 -10.98
C PHE A 51 -15.66 -30.46 -11.04
N ARG A 52 -15.16 -30.75 -12.23
CA ARG A 52 -14.04 -31.67 -12.46
C ARG A 52 -12.80 -31.29 -11.66
N SER A 53 -12.47 -30.00 -11.62
CA SER A 53 -11.29 -29.50 -10.86
C SER A 53 -11.47 -29.71 -9.36
N SER A 54 -12.68 -29.49 -8.84
CA SER A 54 -13.01 -29.74 -7.43
C SER A 54 -12.91 -31.23 -7.08
N ASP A 55 -13.40 -32.11 -7.96
CA ASP A 55 -13.33 -33.57 -7.74
C ASP A 55 -11.89 -34.07 -7.72
N ILE A 56 -11.05 -33.57 -8.63
CA ILE A 56 -9.62 -33.92 -8.66
C ILE A 56 -8.94 -33.45 -7.37
N TYR A 57 -9.22 -32.22 -6.93
CA TYR A 57 -8.67 -31.67 -5.70
C TYR A 57 -9.03 -32.52 -4.48
N ASN A 58 -10.31 -32.89 -4.34
CA ASN A 58 -10.79 -33.74 -3.25
C ASN A 58 -10.20 -35.15 -3.30
N ALA A 59 -10.00 -35.70 -4.51
CA ALA A 59 -9.36 -37.02 -4.68
C ALA A 59 -7.89 -36.98 -4.24
N VAL A 60 -7.14 -35.92 -4.62
CA VAL A 60 -5.74 -35.74 -4.18
C VAL A 60 -5.64 -35.64 -2.64
N TRP A 61 -6.54 -34.88 -2.00
CA TRP A 61 -6.59 -34.80 -0.54
C TRP A 61 -6.77 -36.18 0.11
N ARG A 62 -7.71 -36.95 -0.36
CA ARG A 62 -8.00 -38.29 0.17
C ARG A 62 -6.82 -39.25 -0.02
N GLU A 63 -6.18 -39.21 -1.19
CA GLU A 63 -5.02 -40.06 -1.48
C GLU A 63 -3.83 -39.70 -0.60
N LEU A 64 -3.59 -38.39 -0.34
CA LEU A 64 -2.55 -37.94 0.57
C LEU A 64 -2.82 -38.38 2.01
N ASP A 65 -4.05 -38.25 2.49
CA ASP A 65 -4.41 -38.62 3.87
C ASP A 65 -4.25 -40.14 4.11
N ILE A 66 -4.57 -40.97 3.11
CA ILE A 66 -4.51 -42.43 3.22
C ILE A 66 -3.09 -42.98 3.01
N ASN A 67 -2.34 -42.41 2.05
CA ASN A 67 -1.15 -43.09 1.52
C ASN A 67 0.18 -42.33 1.80
N TYR A 68 0.16 -41.07 2.30
CA TYR A 68 1.41 -40.36 2.55
C TYR A 68 2.15 -40.96 3.75
N VAL A 69 3.46 -41.14 3.60
CA VAL A 69 4.31 -41.89 4.57
C VAL A 69 4.39 -41.24 5.95
N ASP A 70 4.36 -39.89 6.03
CA ASP A 70 4.46 -39.16 7.27
C ASP A 70 3.12 -38.56 7.69
N THR A 71 2.99 -38.18 8.96
CA THR A 71 1.80 -37.50 9.48
C THR A 71 1.65 -36.11 8.84
N LEU A 72 0.47 -35.84 8.27
CA LEU A 72 0.16 -34.57 7.62
C LEU A 72 -0.38 -33.56 8.62
N ASN A 73 0.04 -32.32 8.45
CA ASN A 73 -0.63 -31.17 9.06
C ASN A 73 -1.63 -30.61 8.04
N HIS A 74 -2.88 -31.00 8.17
CA HIS A 74 -3.95 -30.67 7.22
C HIS A 74 -4.18 -29.17 7.11
N ASP A 75 -4.21 -28.44 8.22
CA ASP A 75 -4.44 -26.97 8.23
C ASP A 75 -3.32 -26.23 7.48
N LYS A 76 -2.08 -26.62 7.72
CA LYS A 76 -0.93 -26.02 7.04
C LYS A 76 -0.97 -26.29 5.54
N LEU A 77 -1.23 -27.52 5.12
CA LEU A 77 -1.31 -27.90 3.72
C LEU A 77 -2.49 -27.19 3.01
N ASN A 78 -3.65 -27.15 3.67
CA ASN A 78 -4.83 -26.46 3.15
C ASN A 78 -4.54 -24.96 2.93
N ASN A 79 -3.93 -24.31 3.92
CA ASN A 79 -3.56 -22.91 3.81
C ASN A 79 -2.58 -22.66 2.65
N ILE A 80 -1.58 -23.54 2.46
CA ILE A 80 -0.62 -23.45 1.35
C ILE A 80 -1.35 -23.61 0.01
N ALA A 81 -2.21 -24.62 -0.11
CA ALA A 81 -2.93 -24.90 -1.35
C ALA A 81 -3.87 -23.75 -1.75
N ILE A 82 -4.66 -23.24 -0.80
CA ILE A 82 -5.55 -22.10 -1.01
C ILE A 82 -4.73 -20.86 -1.42
N ASN A 83 -3.69 -20.52 -0.68
CA ASN A 83 -2.87 -19.36 -0.98
C ASN A 83 -2.17 -19.50 -2.34
N GLY A 84 -1.66 -20.68 -2.69
CA GLY A 84 -1.07 -20.95 -4.00
C GLY A 84 -2.04 -20.71 -5.16
N MET A 85 -3.31 -21.10 -5.00
CA MET A 85 -4.36 -20.84 -5.98
C MET A 85 -4.69 -19.33 -6.07
N LEU A 86 -4.85 -18.66 -4.93
CA LEU A 86 -5.27 -17.25 -4.90
C LEU A 86 -4.17 -16.30 -5.42
N GLN A 87 -2.89 -16.60 -5.17
CA GLN A 87 -1.76 -15.84 -5.69
C GLN A 87 -1.68 -15.78 -7.22
N GLN A 88 -2.35 -16.72 -7.92
CA GLN A 88 -2.43 -16.69 -9.39
C GLN A 88 -3.50 -15.73 -9.93
N LEU A 89 -4.30 -15.12 -9.05
CA LEU A 89 -5.36 -14.19 -9.43
C LEU A 89 -4.93 -12.74 -9.34
N ASP A 90 -4.66 -12.28 -8.11
CA ASP A 90 -4.19 -10.94 -7.77
C ASP A 90 -3.65 -10.95 -6.32
N PRO A 91 -2.85 -9.94 -5.90
CA PRO A 91 -2.28 -9.91 -4.55
C PRO A 91 -3.28 -9.53 -3.44
N TYR A 92 -4.52 -9.19 -3.77
CA TYR A 92 -5.53 -8.72 -2.81
C TYR A 92 -6.58 -9.79 -2.51
N THR A 93 -6.68 -10.81 -3.36
CA THR A 93 -7.55 -11.97 -3.12
C THR A 93 -6.85 -12.93 -2.18
N ILE A 94 -7.30 -12.96 -0.92
CA ILE A 94 -6.66 -13.72 0.16
C ILE A 94 -7.68 -14.52 0.97
N TYR A 95 -7.22 -15.66 1.49
CA TYR A 95 -7.93 -16.43 2.50
C TYR A 95 -7.51 -15.97 3.89
N ILE A 96 -8.50 -15.75 4.76
CA ILE A 96 -8.34 -15.35 6.15
C ILE A 96 -8.89 -16.49 7.00
N PRO A 97 -8.04 -17.28 7.67
CA PRO A 97 -8.51 -18.34 8.55
C PRO A 97 -9.18 -17.76 9.80
N GLU A 98 -10.01 -18.57 10.48
CA GLU A 98 -10.76 -18.20 11.69
C GLU A 98 -9.87 -17.50 12.74
N GLN A 99 -8.66 -17.99 12.96
CA GLN A 99 -7.71 -17.45 13.93
C GLN A 99 -7.29 -15.99 13.65
N GLN A 100 -7.59 -15.46 12.46
CA GLN A 100 -7.28 -14.08 12.05
C GLN A 100 -8.54 -13.20 11.91
N GLU A 101 -9.67 -13.63 12.45
CA GLU A 101 -10.92 -12.85 12.42
C GLU A 101 -10.77 -11.49 13.11
N GLU A 102 -10.02 -11.41 14.21
CA GLU A 102 -9.74 -10.16 14.93
C GLU A 102 -8.98 -9.15 14.05
N ASP A 103 -8.04 -9.61 13.23
CA ASP A 103 -7.34 -8.75 12.28
C ASP A 103 -8.30 -8.22 11.19
N LEU A 104 -9.23 -9.05 10.73
CA LEU A 104 -10.27 -8.65 9.79
C LEU A 104 -11.20 -7.58 10.37
N GLN A 105 -11.64 -7.75 11.61
CA GLN A 105 -12.46 -6.75 12.32
C GLN A 105 -11.68 -5.44 12.48
N THR A 106 -10.41 -5.49 12.86
CA THR A 106 -9.55 -4.32 12.97
C THR A 106 -9.42 -3.57 11.64
N MET A 107 -9.27 -4.30 10.52
CA MET A 107 -9.17 -3.70 9.18
C MET A 107 -10.46 -2.98 8.74
N THR A 108 -11.61 -3.38 9.26
CA THR A 108 -12.92 -2.81 8.86
C THR A 108 -13.39 -1.72 9.80
N THR A 109 -13.21 -1.91 11.11
CA THR A 109 -13.70 -0.99 12.14
C THR A 109 -12.64 0.00 12.61
N GLY A 110 -11.35 -0.26 12.33
CA GLY A 110 -10.25 0.52 12.91
C GLY A 110 -10.13 0.36 14.43
N ILE A 111 -10.72 -0.70 15.02
CA ILE A 111 -10.71 -0.94 16.46
C ILE A 111 -10.01 -2.27 16.76
N TYR A 112 -9.10 -2.26 17.71
CA TYR A 112 -8.50 -3.49 18.24
C TYR A 112 -8.32 -3.40 19.75
N GLY A 113 -8.30 -4.53 20.43
CA GLY A 113 -7.98 -4.60 21.85
C GLY A 113 -6.47 -4.62 22.10
N GLY A 114 -5.96 -3.73 22.97
CA GLY A 114 -4.53 -3.68 23.21
C GLY A 114 -4.07 -2.64 24.21
N ILE A 115 -2.78 -2.29 24.13
CA ILE A 115 -2.14 -1.34 25.06
C ILE A 115 -1.94 0.05 24.45
N GLY A 116 -2.13 0.23 23.13
CA GLY A 116 -1.96 1.53 22.46
C GLY A 116 -0.50 2.00 22.38
N ALA A 117 0.40 1.15 21.89
CA ALA A 117 1.79 1.48 21.66
C ALA A 117 2.29 0.93 20.34
N ILE A 118 3.22 1.64 19.70
CA ILE A 118 4.00 1.15 18.57
C ILE A 118 5.23 0.47 19.14
N ILE A 119 5.59 -0.69 18.58
CA ILE A 119 6.73 -1.49 19.00
C ILE A 119 7.67 -1.73 17.83
N GLN A 120 8.96 -1.86 18.11
CA GLN A 120 9.97 -2.16 17.09
C GLN A 120 10.99 -3.16 17.62
N LYS A 121 11.69 -3.84 16.70
CA LYS A 121 12.83 -4.67 17.06
C LYS A 121 14.01 -3.79 17.45
N HIS A 122 14.69 -4.14 18.56
CA HIS A 122 15.88 -3.46 19.02
C HIS A 122 16.98 -4.49 19.29
N GLY A 123 18.06 -4.43 18.53
CA GLY A 123 19.09 -5.46 18.56
C GLY A 123 18.55 -6.86 18.21
N ASN A 124 19.16 -7.89 18.79
CA ASN A 124 18.78 -9.28 18.51
C ASN A 124 17.87 -9.90 19.58
N ASP A 125 17.80 -9.32 20.79
CA ASP A 125 17.24 -9.98 21.95
C ASP A 125 15.79 -9.58 22.26
N TYR A 126 15.43 -8.30 22.16
CA TYR A 126 14.13 -7.82 22.63
C TYR A 126 13.45 -6.88 21.64
N VAL A 127 12.15 -6.78 21.84
CA VAL A 127 11.30 -5.76 21.21
C VAL A 127 11.14 -4.62 22.22
N VAL A 128 11.18 -3.38 21.72
CA VAL A 128 11.03 -2.17 22.54
C VAL A 128 9.74 -1.42 22.19
N ILE A 129 9.25 -0.67 23.14
CA ILE A 129 8.24 0.36 22.88
C ILE A 129 8.91 1.48 22.08
N SER A 130 8.48 1.68 20.84
CA SER A 130 8.92 2.78 19.99
C SER A 130 8.19 4.07 20.34
N GLU A 131 6.86 3.98 20.48
CA GLU A 131 6.00 5.11 20.83
C GLU A 131 4.77 4.64 21.62
N PRO A 132 4.57 5.03 22.87
CA PRO A 132 3.30 4.90 23.55
C PRO A 132 2.36 6.01 23.04
N LYS A 133 1.19 5.67 22.53
CA LYS A 133 0.23 6.67 22.02
C LYS A 133 -0.41 7.46 23.16
N LEU A 134 -0.50 8.78 22.99
CA LEU A 134 -1.04 9.69 23.98
C LEU A 134 -2.47 9.33 24.38
N GLY A 135 -2.75 9.31 25.68
CA GLY A 135 -4.08 9.02 26.24
C GLY A 135 -4.48 7.54 26.22
N LEU A 136 -3.62 6.63 25.74
CA LEU A 136 -3.88 5.19 25.71
C LEU A 136 -3.21 4.43 26.86
N PRO A 137 -3.59 3.17 27.14
CA PRO A 137 -3.18 2.43 28.33
C PRO A 137 -1.68 2.41 28.61
N ALA A 138 -0.84 2.21 27.60
CA ALA A 138 0.60 2.21 27.77
C ALA A 138 1.10 3.54 28.36
N GLN A 139 0.70 4.66 27.74
CA GLN A 139 1.11 6.00 28.19
C GLN A 139 0.53 6.33 29.56
N LYS A 140 -0.76 6.06 29.82
CA LYS A 140 -1.42 6.27 31.12
C LYS A 140 -0.72 5.54 32.27
N ASN A 141 -0.11 4.37 31.98
CA ASN A 141 0.61 3.58 32.97
C ASN A 141 2.11 3.88 33.03
N GLY A 142 2.55 5.00 32.40
CA GLY A 142 3.93 5.47 32.50
C GLY A 142 4.94 4.59 31.75
N ILE A 143 4.49 3.87 30.73
CA ILE A 143 5.35 3.22 29.75
C ILE A 143 5.85 4.29 28.79
N VAL A 144 7.14 4.29 28.53
CA VAL A 144 7.79 5.29 27.69
C VAL A 144 8.51 4.63 26.50
N ALA A 145 8.80 5.42 25.48
CA ALA A 145 9.60 4.93 24.37
C ALA A 145 11.02 4.57 24.85
N GLY A 146 11.54 3.44 24.36
CA GLY A 146 12.80 2.85 24.84
C GLY A 146 12.62 1.76 25.91
N ASP A 147 11.44 1.59 26.51
CA ASP A 147 11.18 0.47 27.40
C ASP A 147 11.26 -0.86 26.64
N GLU A 148 12.17 -1.75 27.03
CA GLU A 148 12.30 -3.10 26.47
C GLU A 148 11.27 -4.04 27.10
N ILE A 149 10.59 -4.83 26.30
CA ILE A 149 9.58 -5.80 26.75
C ILE A 149 10.27 -7.12 27.10
N ILE A 150 10.56 -7.34 28.38
CA ILE A 150 11.25 -8.53 28.86
C ILE A 150 10.31 -9.73 28.97
N ALA A 151 9.09 -9.52 29.49
CA ALA A 151 8.08 -10.57 29.59
C ALA A 151 6.67 -9.99 29.49
N ILE A 152 5.74 -10.80 28.99
CA ILE A 152 4.29 -10.55 28.93
C ILE A 152 3.59 -11.72 29.63
N ASN A 153 2.76 -11.46 30.63
CA ASN A 153 2.02 -12.47 31.40
C ASN A 153 2.95 -13.62 31.88
N ASN A 154 4.14 -13.28 32.39
CA ASN A 154 5.21 -14.18 32.83
C ASN A 154 5.91 -14.97 31.70
N GLU A 155 5.52 -14.83 30.45
CA GLU A 155 6.21 -15.44 29.31
C GLU A 155 7.36 -14.54 28.85
N SER A 156 8.57 -15.10 28.71
CA SER A 156 9.75 -14.34 28.22
C SER A 156 9.62 -13.98 26.75
N MET A 157 9.92 -12.72 26.43
CA MET A 157 9.91 -12.19 25.06
C MET A 157 11.30 -12.19 24.40
N LYS A 158 12.31 -12.76 25.05
CA LYS A 158 13.68 -12.84 24.51
C LYS A 158 13.71 -13.60 23.18
N GLY A 159 14.27 -12.99 22.14
CA GLY A 159 14.41 -13.59 20.81
C GLY A 159 13.09 -13.73 20.02
N LYS A 160 11.97 -13.24 20.53
CA LYS A 160 10.69 -13.29 19.84
C LYS A 160 10.62 -12.24 18.74
N THR A 161 9.85 -12.53 17.69
CA THR A 161 9.59 -11.58 16.60
C THR A 161 8.66 -10.47 17.07
N THR A 162 8.74 -9.30 16.41
CA THR A 162 7.82 -8.17 16.67
C THR A 162 6.35 -8.58 16.52
N GLN A 163 6.04 -9.41 15.51
CA GLN A 163 4.68 -9.95 15.32
C GLN A 163 4.21 -10.79 16.49
N TYR A 164 5.07 -11.66 17.02
CA TYR A 164 4.73 -12.49 18.19
C TYR A 164 4.43 -11.63 19.40
N VAL A 165 5.29 -10.65 19.70
CA VAL A 165 5.11 -9.71 20.81
C VAL A 165 3.84 -8.88 20.62
N SER A 166 3.58 -8.38 19.41
CA SER A 166 2.36 -7.64 19.07
C SER A 166 1.10 -8.46 19.37
N ASN A 167 1.07 -9.73 18.95
CA ASN A 167 -0.08 -10.61 19.19
C ASN A 167 -0.31 -10.85 20.70
N LYS A 168 0.76 -10.90 21.52
CA LYS A 168 0.64 -11.03 22.98
C LYS A 168 0.20 -9.74 23.67
N LEU A 169 0.53 -8.58 23.10
CA LEU A 169 0.07 -7.27 23.61
C LEU A 169 -1.40 -7.01 23.28
N LYS A 170 -1.88 -7.50 22.14
CA LYS A 170 -3.29 -7.47 21.75
C LYS A 170 -4.12 -8.41 22.64
N GLY A 171 -5.42 -8.28 22.61
CA GLY A 171 -6.39 -9.15 23.27
C GLY A 171 -7.68 -8.43 23.63
N ILE A 172 -8.63 -9.14 24.19
CA ILE A 172 -9.97 -8.65 24.49
C ILE A 172 -9.91 -7.42 25.41
N PRO A 173 -10.56 -6.29 25.05
CA PRO A 173 -10.67 -5.12 25.93
C PRO A 173 -11.23 -5.50 27.32
N GLY A 174 -10.67 -4.88 28.37
CA GLY A 174 -11.04 -5.19 29.76
C GLY A 174 -10.26 -6.37 30.36
N THR A 175 -9.45 -7.08 29.60
CA THR A 175 -8.58 -8.14 30.15
C THR A 175 -7.28 -7.57 30.71
N GLU A 176 -6.81 -8.12 31.81
CA GLU A 176 -5.54 -7.73 32.44
C GLU A 176 -4.35 -8.16 31.60
N ILE A 177 -3.34 -7.29 31.51
CA ILE A 177 -2.02 -7.59 30.95
C ILE A 177 -0.94 -7.25 31.97
N LYS A 178 0.04 -8.15 32.13
CA LYS A 178 1.21 -7.96 33.00
C LYS A 178 2.45 -7.84 32.14
N LEU A 179 3.16 -6.72 32.28
CA LEU A 179 4.40 -6.43 31.55
C LEU A 179 5.57 -6.35 32.51
N LYS A 180 6.65 -6.99 32.15
CA LYS A 180 7.96 -6.79 32.80
C LYS A 180 8.85 -6.06 31.79
N LEU A 181 9.30 -4.88 32.18
CA LEU A 181 10.01 -3.94 31.31
C LEU A 181 11.41 -3.66 31.84
N ARG A 182 12.35 -3.37 30.96
CA ARG A 182 13.67 -2.82 31.28
C ARG A 182 13.79 -1.45 30.66
N ARG A 183 14.11 -0.44 31.49
CA ARG A 183 14.20 0.98 31.07
C ARG A 183 15.65 1.41 31.02
N ASN A 184 16.03 2.07 29.90
CA ASN A 184 17.36 2.68 29.72
C ASN A 184 18.55 1.75 30.10
N GLY A 185 18.42 0.45 29.87
CA GLY A 185 19.46 -0.53 30.19
C GLY A 185 19.63 -0.83 31.69
N ASP A 186 18.76 -0.31 32.55
CA ASP A 186 18.82 -0.53 34.01
C ASP A 186 18.73 -2.02 34.34
N LYS A 187 19.45 -2.43 35.41
CA LYS A 187 19.35 -3.79 35.97
C LYS A 187 17.99 -4.03 36.63
N LYS A 188 17.38 -2.99 37.19
CA LYS A 188 16.09 -3.08 37.89
C LYS A 188 14.96 -3.15 36.86
N LEU A 189 14.20 -4.23 36.90
CA LEU A 189 13.01 -4.39 36.06
C LEU A 189 11.82 -3.66 36.67
N ILE A 190 10.93 -3.20 35.79
CA ILE A 190 9.69 -2.48 36.12
C ILE A 190 8.53 -3.43 35.84
N ASP A 191 7.74 -3.74 36.84
CA ASP A 191 6.49 -4.49 36.68
C ASP A 191 5.32 -3.53 36.52
N LYS A 192 4.50 -3.79 35.50
CA LYS A 192 3.26 -3.05 35.19
C LYS A 192 2.11 -4.04 35.03
N SER A 193 0.96 -3.71 35.63
CA SER A 193 -0.29 -4.46 35.43
C SER A 193 -1.41 -3.48 35.21
N PHE A 194 -2.16 -3.65 34.09
CA PHE A 194 -3.26 -2.80 33.71
C PHE A 194 -4.19 -3.51 32.72
N LEU A 195 -5.33 -2.90 32.42
CA LEU A 195 -6.32 -3.48 31.49
C LEU A 195 -6.01 -3.06 30.05
N ARG A 196 -6.21 -3.97 29.11
CA ARG A 196 -6.30 -3.63 27.68
C ARG A 196 -7.55 -2.79 27.46
N GLU A 197 -7.46 -1.83 26.57
CA GLU A 197 -8.61 -1.02 26.14
C GLU A 197 -8.91 -1.28 24.66
N ALA A 198 -10.11 -0.92 24.22
CA ALA A 198 -10.43 -0.80 22.80
C ALA A 198 -9.68 0.41 22.24
N ILE A 199 -8.74 0.16 21.35
CA ILE A 199 -7.90 1.18 20.73
C ILE A 199 -8.52 1.53 19.39
N HIS A 200 -8.88 2.79 19.22
CA HIS A 200 -9.33 3.33 17.95
C HIS A 200 -8.14 3.83 17.13
N ILE A 201 -8.06 3.38 15.90
CA ILE A 201 -7.12 3.94 14.93
C ILE A 201 -7.70 5.27 14.47
N ASN A 202 -7.02 6.39 14.78
CA ASN A 202 -7.46 7.70 14.31
C ASN A 202 -7.35 7.77 12.79
N SER A 203 -8.41 8.20 12.14
CA SER A 203 -8.40 8.49 10.70
C SER A 203 -7.70 9.81 10.39
N ILE A 204 -7.73 10.76 11.33
CA ILE A 204 -7.07 12.06 11.23
C ILE A 204 -5.96 12.12 12.26
N ASP A 205 -4.71 12.00 11.81
CA ASP A 205 -3.55 12.08 12.70
C ASP A 205 -3.25 13.53 13.13
N TYR A 206 -3.57 14.48 12.26
CA TYR A 206 -3.38 15.89 12.54
C TYR A 206 -4.31 16.77 11.70
N TYR A 207 -4.77 17.87 12.26
CA TYR A 207 -5.36 18.99 11.55
C TYR A 207 -5.05 20.30 12.25
N GLY A 208 -4.91 21.37 11.46
CA GLY A 208 -4.58 22.68 12.00
C GLY A 208 -4.59 23.76 10.93
N VAL A 209 -4.48 25.01 11.36
CA VAL A 209 -4.22 26.13 10.47
C VAL A 209 -2.71 26.28 10.33
N ILE A 210 -2.25 26.26 9.09
CA ILE A 210 -0.87 26.53 8.72
C ILE A 210 -0.76 27.95 8.16
N GLN A 211 0.26 28.27 7.40
CA GLN A 211 0.51 29.61 6.88
C GLN A 211 -0.72 30.22 6.17
N ASP A 212 -0.90 31.55 6.29
CA ASP A 212 -1.85 32.37 5.53
C ASP A 212 -3.31 31.86 5.53
N SER A 213 -3.83 31.39 6.64
CA SER A 213 -5.21 30.87 6.76
C SER A 213 -5.47 29.64 5.90
N VAL A 214 -4.47 28.80 5.69
CA VAL A 214 -4.61 27.50 5.03
C VAL A 214 -4.92 26.44 6.08
N GLY A 215 -6.06 25.77 5.97
CA GLY A 215 -6.36 24.57 6.71
C GLY A 215 -5.55 23.39 6.16
N TYR A 216 -5.05 22.55 7.04
CA TYR A 216 -4.35 21.31 6.71
C TYR A 216 -5.02 20.16 7.46
N ILE A 217 -5.29 19.06 6.77
CA ILE A 217 -5.83 17.81 7.35
C ILE A 217 -5.00 16.64 6.83
N LEU A 218 -4.36 15.91 7.74
CA LEU A 218 -3.68 14.64 7.45
C LEU A 218 -4.66 13.49 7.68
N LEU A 219 -5.18 12.94 6.59
CA LEU A 219 -6.09 11.79 6.59
C LEU A 219 -5.28 10.52 6.34
N SER A 220 -5.12 9.71 7.39
CA SER A 220 -4.22 8.55 7.40
C SER A 220 -4.89 7.23 7.04
N ASP A 221 -6.23 7.13 7.18
CA ASP A 221 -6.99 5.92 6.90
C ASP A 221 -8.45 6.24 6.56
N PHE A 222 -9.18 5.26 5.97
CA PHE A 222 -10.61 5.34 5.71
C PHE A 222 -11.35 4.25 6.51
N THR A 223 -11.47 4.43 7.84
CA THR A 223 -12.27 3.61 8.76
C THR A 223 -13.73 4.07 8.78
N ASP A 224 -14.59 3.38 9.51
CA ASP A 224 -16.01 3.73 9.68
C ASP A 224 -16.26 5.09 10.38
N LYS A 225 -15.22 5.71 10.93
CA LYS A 225 -15.26 7.02 11.61
C LYS A 225 -14.71 8.17 10.77
N SER A 226 -14.07 7.87 9.64
CA SER A 226 -13.28 8.87 8.89
C SER A 226 -14.08 10.06 8.44
N PHE A 227 -15.33 9.86 8.00
CA PHE A 227 -16.20 10.97 7.63
C PHE A 227 -16.56 11.86 8.82
N SER A 228 -16.92 11.26 9.96
CA SER A 228 -17.27 12.04 11.15
C SER A 228 -16.10 12.86 11.66
N ASP A 229 -14.92 12.25 11.71
CA ASP A 229 -13.70 12.88 12.19
C ASP A 229 -13.26 13.99 11.22
N PHE A 230 -13.28 13.73 9.91
CA PHE A 230 -12.96 14.72 8.89
C PHE A 230 -13.94 15.90 8.91
N LYS A 231 -15.23 15.62 9.05
CA LYS A 231 -16.26 16.65 9.15
C LYS A 231 -16.05 17.54 10.38
N THR A 232 -15.70 16.95 11.53
CA THR A 232 -15.38 17.69 12.75
C THR A 232 -14.16 18.58 12.53
N ALA A 233 -13.05 18.03 12.04
CA ALA A 233 -11.84 18.78 11.74
C ALA A 233 -12.10 19.93 10.76
N LEU A 234 -12.85 19.67 9.68
CA LEU A 234 -13.19 20.67 8.68
C LEU A 234 -14.07 21.79 9.26
N THR A 235 -15.02 21.45 10.12
CA THR A 235 -15.91 22.43 10.77
C THR A 235 -15.11 23.35 11.70
N GLU A 236 -14.23 22.80 12.54
CA GLU A 236 -13.37 23.60 13.41
C GLU A 236 -12.42 24.51 12.62
N LEU A 237 -11.86 24.00 11.49
CA LEU A 237 -11.03 24.82 10.62
C LEU A 237 -11.83 25.94 9.94
N LYS A 238 -13.07 25.66 9.53
CA LYS A 238 -14.00 26.66 8.99
C LYS A 238 -14.27 27.76 10.01
N ASP A 239 -14.52 27.41 11.27
CA ASP A 239 -14.79 28.35 12.37
C ASP A 239 -13.53 29.21 12.68
N LYS A 240 -12.33 28.67 12.45
CA LYS A 240 -11.07 29.42 12.49
C LYS A 240 -10.85 30.32 11.26
N GLY A 241 -11.76 30.32 10.30
CA GLY A 241 -11.76 31.24 9.15
C GLY A 241 -10.75 30.89 8.06
N ILE A 242 -10.46 29.58 7.84
CA ILE A 242 -9.58 29.16 6.75
C ILE A 242 -10.11 29.63 5.39
N LYS A 243 -9.20 29.92 4.47
CA LYS A 243 -9.49 30.39 3.11
C LYS A 243 -9.11 29.36 2.05
N ARG A 244 -8.31 28.37 2.39
CA ARG A 244 -7.79 27.30 1.52
C ARG A 244 -7.64 26.04 2.33
N LEU A 245 -7.65 24.88 1.67
CA LEU A 245 -7.52 23.59 2.36
C LEU A 245 -6.50 22.68 1.65
N ILE A 246 -5.61 22.10 2.41
CA ILE A 246 -4.75 20.98 1.98
C ILE A 246 -5.27 19.71 2.63
N ILE A 247 -5.56 18.69 1.82
CA ILE A 247 -5.89 17.33 2.25
C ILE A 247 -4.67 16.47 1.93
N ASP A 248 -4.00 15.99 2.97
CA ASP A 248 -2.83 15.13 2.80
C ASP A 248 -3.24 13.66 2.91
N LEU A 249 -3.02 12.93 1.81
CA LEU A 249 -3.30 11.50 1.66
C LEU A 249 -2.01 10.68 1.50
N ARG A 250 -0.85 11.26 1.74
CA ARG A 250 0.42 10.53 1.67
C ARG A 250 0.42 9.35 2.64
N ASN A 251 0.91 8.21 2.18
CA ASN A 251 0.97 6.95 2.93
C ASN A 251 -0.41 6.40 3.38
N ASN A 252 -1.52 6.93 2.87
CA ASN A 252 -2.86 6.42 3.13
C ASN A 252 -3.21 5.31 2.14
N GLY A 253 -3.19 4.05 2.59
CA GLY A 253 -3.49 2.86 1.78
C GLY A 253 -4.95 2.70 1.37
N GLY A 254 -5.84 3.60 1.78
CA GLY A 254 -7.27 3.59 1.50
C GLY A 254 -8.11 3.06 2.65
N GLY A 255 -9.15 2.30 2.35
CA GLY A 255 -10.11 1.74 3.29
C GLY A 255 -11.52 1.73 2.72
N LEU A 256 -12.51 2.16 3.49
CA LEU A 256 -13.93 2.11 3.12
C LEU A 256 -14.29 3.13 2.04
N VAL A 257 -14.79 2.64 0.91
CA VAL A 257 -15.19 3.48 -0.24
C VAL A 257 -16.28 4.48 0.13
N ASN A 258 -17.25 4.07 0.95
CA ASN A 258 -18.33 4.97 1.38
C ASN A 258 -17.79 6.19 2.12
N GLU A 259 -16.71 6.04 2.89
CA GLU A 259 -16.11 7.14 3.62
C GLU A 259 -15.44 8.16 2.67
N ALA A 260 -14.74 7.69 1.63
CA ALA A 260 -14.22 8.58 0.59
C ALA A 260 -15.33 9.36 -0.13
N VAL A 261 -16.45 8.69 -0.44
CA VAL A 261 -17.63 9.31 -1.06
C VAL A 261 -18.29 10.33 -0.12
N ASN A 262 -18.41 10.01 1.16
CA ASN A 262 -18.96 10.88 2.19
C ASN A 262 -18.06 12.12 2.40
N ILE A 263 -16.74 11.96 2.46
CA ILE A 263 -15.79 13.08 2.56
C ILE A 263 -15.86 13.95 1.31
N ALA A 264 -15.90 13.36 0.11
CA ALA A 264 -16.07 14.11 -1.13
C ALA A 264 -17.35 14.98 -1.13
N SER A 265 -18.43 14.51 -0.46
CA SER A 265 -19.68 15.26 -0.36
C SER A 265 -19.59 16.57 0.45
N LEU A 266 -18.52 16.74 1.25
CA LEU A 266 -18.30 18.00 1.97
C LEU A 266 -17.93 19.15 1.03
N PHE A 267 -17.55 18.83 -0.21
CA PHE A 267 -17.02 19.76 -1.21
C PHE A 267 -17.75 19.74 -2.55
N LEU A 268 -18.55 18.71 -2.81
CA LEU A 268 -19.26 18.50 -4.08
C LEU A 268 -20.77 18.59 -3.90
N PRO A 269 -21.52 19.10 -4.87
CA PRO A 269 -22.98 19.12 -4.82
C PRO A 269 -23.57 17.73 -4.56
N ARG A 270 -24.67 17.66 -3.82
CA ARG A 270 -25.39 16.41 -3.57
C ARG A 270 -25.80 15.75 -4.89
N GLY A 271 -25.65 14.42 -4.97
CA GLY A 271 -26.00 13.64 -6.16
C GLY A 271 -24.88 13.56 -7.22
N THR A 272 -23.74 14.21 -6.99
CA THR A 272 -22.57 14.13 -7.87
C THR A 272 -21.97 12.73 -7.84
N MET A 273 -21.69 12.13 -8.99
CA MET A 273 -21.01 10.83 -9.08
C MET A 273 -19.54 10.97 -8.67
N VAL A 274 -19.12 10.15 -7.72
CA VAL A 274 -17.74 10.10 -7.21
C VAL A 274 -16.99 8.91 -7.80
N VAL A 275 -17.63 7.75 -7.86
CA VAL A 275 -17.03 6.52 -8.39
C VAL A 275 -18.13 5.57 -8.87
N SER A 276 -17.85 4.80 -9.93
CA SER A 276 -18.66 3.64 -10.31
C SER A 276 -17.83 2.36 -10.19
N MET A 277 -18.50 1.26 -9.85
CA MET A 277 -17.89 -0.07 -9.74
C MET A 277 -18.54 -0.99 -10.75
N LYS A 278 -17.72 -1.74 -11.50
CA LYS A 278 -18.19 -2.74 -12.48
C LYS A 278 -17.59 -4.10 -12.15
N GLY A 279 -18.46 -5.06 -11.89
CA GLY A 279 -18.08 -6.45 -11.65
C GLY A 279 -18.09 -7.30 -12.90
N LYS A 280 -18.23 -8.62 -12.73
CA LYS A 280 -18.17 -9.60 -13.81
C LYS A 280 -19.31 -9.51 -14.83
N SER A 281 -20.47 -8.98 -14.45
CA SER A 281 -21.62 -8.76 -15.33
C SER A 281 -21.99 -7.29 -15.38
N ASP A 282 -22.55 -6.84 -16.52
CA ASP A 282 -23.00 -5.45 -16.69
C ASP A 282 -24.08 -5.05 -15.69
N GLN A 283 -24.87 -6.00 -15.20
CA GLN A 283 -25.88 -5.78 -14.16
C GLN A 283 -25.27 -5.51 -12.76
N SER A 284 -23.95 -5.71 -12.59
CA SER A 284 -23.23 -5.48 -11.32
C SER A 284 -22.72 -4.05 -11.17
N GLU A 285 -23.00 -3.15 -12.12
CA GLU A 285 -22.55 -1.76 -12.00
C GLU A 285 -23.25 -1.06 -10.81
N ARG A 286 -22.42 -0.47 -9.93
CA ARG A 286 -22.87 0.36 -8.80
C ARG A 286 -22.26 1.75 -8.91
N LYS A 287 -23.11 2.78 -8.83
CA LYS A 287 -22.69 4.19 -8.86
C LYS A 287 -22.81 4.80 -7.49
N TYR A 288 -21.73 5.32 -6.97
CA TYR A 288 -21.66 6.00 -5.69
C TYR A 288 -21.70 7.51 -5.90
N LYS A 289 -22.70 8.15 -5.32
CA LYS A 289 -22.95 9.58 -5.44
C LYS A 289 -22.89 10.24 -4.08
N THR A 290 -22.49 11.50 -4.05
CA THR A 290 -22.47 12.33 -2.84
C THR A 290 -23.84 12.36 -2.16
N PRO A 291 -23.95 11.91 -0.88
CA PRO A 291 -25.24 11.85 -0.19
C PRO A 291 -25.63 13.17 0.49
N PHE A 292 -24.67 14.05 0.82
CA PHE A 292 -24.86 15.22 1.67
C PHE A 292 -24.76 16.52 0.90
N THR A 293 -25.29 17.61 1.49
CA THR A 293 -25.05 18.98 1.04
C THR A 293 -23.65 19.41 1.47
N PRO A 294 -22.85 20.06 0.60
CA PRO A 294 -21.50 20.43 0.91
C PRO A 294 -21.41 21.49 2.01
N ILE A 295 -20.37 21.37 2.87
CA ILE A 295 -20.10 22.35 3.94
C ILE A 295 -19.25 23.51 3.41
N MET A 296 -18.31 23.22 2.49
CA MET A 296 -17.40 24.20 1.90
C MET A 296 -17.27 23.99 0.38
N PRO A 297 -18.34 24.30 -0.39
CA PRO A 297 -18.35 24.02 -1.85
C PRO A 297 -17.30 24.81 -2.62
N ASP A 298 -16.94 26.00 -2.18
CA ASP A 298 -16.12 26.94 -2.94
C ASP A 298 -14.67 27.10 -2.42
N ILE A 299 -14.32 26.43 -1.32
CA ILE A 299 -12.96 26.54 -0.77
C ILE A 299 -11.95 25.96 -1.76
N PRO A 300 -10.85 26.67 -2.12
CA PRO A 300 -9.77 26.08 -2.91
C PRO A 300 -9.13 24.90 -2.18
N ILE A 301 -8.97 23.76 -2.91
CA ILE A 301 -8.44 22.51 -2.35
C ILE A 301 -7.20 22.08 -3.12
N VAL A 302 -6.19 21.69 -2.38
CA VAL A 302 -5.05 20.90 -2.87
C VAL A 302 -5.09 19.54 -2.17
N VAL A 303 -4.94 18.47 -2.95
CA VAL A 303 -4.79 17.11 -2.42
C VAL A 303 -3.35 16.67 -2.63
N VAL A 304 -2.67 16.26 -1.56
CA VAL A 304 -1.29 15.76 -1.62
C VAL A 304 -1.31 14.23 -1.63
N VAL A 305 -0.63 13.61 -2.59
CA VAL A 305 -0.56 12.15 -2.75
C VAL A 305 0.87 11.69 -3.01
N ASN A 306 1.18 10.45 -2.63
CA ASN A 306 2.43 9.79 -2.96
C ASN A 306 2.19 8.36 -3.48
N GLU A 307 3.26 7.63 -3.77
CA GLU A 307 3.21 6.26 -4.28
C GLU A 307 2.47 5.26 -3.37
N ASN A 308 2.30 5.59 -2.08
CA ASN A 308 1.59 4.78 -1.10
C ASN A 308 0.12 5.19 -0.93
N SER A 309 -0.33 6.29 -1.57
CA SER A 309 -1.73 6.68 -1.61
C SER A 309 -2.51 5.72 -2.50
N ALA A 310 -3.44 4.93 -1.95
CA ALA A 310 -4.08 3.83 -2.67
C ALA A 310 -5.59 3.75 -2.45
N SER A 311 -6.31 3.09 -3.37
CA SER A 311 -7.73 2.69 -3.22
C SER A 311 -8.67 3.87 -2.90
N ALA A 312 -9.27 3.95 -1.68
CA ALA A 312 -10.17 5.03 -1.28
C ALA A 312 -9.51 6.42 -1.34
N SER A 313 -8.20 6.51 -1.07
CA SER A 313 -7.42 7.75 -1.27
C SER A 313 -7.42 8.18 -2.73
N GLU A 314 -7.26 7.22 -3.64
CA GLU A 314 -7.27 7.49 -5.07
C GLU A 314 -8.67 7.82 -5.60
N ILE A 315 -9.72 7.25 -4.98
CA ILE A 315 -11.12 7.63 -5.27
C ILE A 315 -11.36 9.09 -4.88
N LEU A 316 -10.96 9.50 -3.68
CA LEU A 316 -11.15 10.87 -3.22
C LEU A 316 -10.34 11.87 -4.06
N ALA A 317 -9.02 11.64 -4.20
CA ALA A 317 -8.14 12.51 -4.97
C ALA A 317 -8.56 12.58 -6.44
N GLY A 318 -8.82 11.42 -7.06
CA GLY A 318 -9.16 11.33 -8.48
C GLY A 318 -10.54 11.89 -8.81
N ALA A 319 -11.53 11.70 -7.93
CA ALA A 319 -12.85 12.31 -8.12
C ALA A 319 -12.78 13.84 -8.04
N LEU A 320 -12.05 14.39 -7.06
CA LEU A 320 -11.86 15.83 -6.94
C LEU A 320 -11.05 16.39 -8.13
N GLN A 321 -10.07 15.64 -8.65
CA GLN A 321 -9.31 16.00 -9.85
C GLN A 321 -10.19 15.98 -11.11
N ASP A 322 -10.93 14.88 -11.35
CA ASP A 322 -11.76 14.70 -12.55
C ASP A 322 -12.91 15.70 -12.63
N LEU A 323 -13.39 16.15 -11.47
CA LEU A 323 -14.45 17.17 -11.38
C LEU A 323 -13.89 18.60 -11.30
N ASP A 324 -12.58 18.77 -11.47
CA ASP A 324 -11.87 20.07 -11.40
C ASP A 324 -12.16 20.82 -10.08
N ARG A 325 -12.29 20.07 -8.99
CA ARG A 325 -12.58 20.62 -7.67
C ARG A 325 -11.33 20.81 -6.82
N ALA A 326 -10.25 20.10 -7.16
CA ALA A 326 -8.96 20.19 -6.48
C ALA A 326 -7.80 20.08 -7.48
N VAL A 327 -6.65 20.63 -7.09
CA VAL A 327 -5.35 20.38 -7.70
C VAL A 327 -4.69 19.25 -6.92
N VAL A 328 -4.16 18.25 -7.63
CA VAL A 328 -3.42 17.15 -7.03
C VAL A 328 -1.92 17.43 -7.13
N VAL A 329 -1.22 17.36 -6.00
CA VAL A 329 0.22 17.67 -5.87
C VAL A 329 0.95 16.44 -5.32
N GLY A 330 2.16 16.20 -5.80
CA GLY A 330 3.02 15.15 -5.25
C GLY A 330 3.55 14.18 -6.27
N GLU A 331 3.49 12.90 -5.97
CA GLU A 331 3.91 11.81 -6.84
C GLU A 331 2.71 11.01 -7.35
N ARG A 332 2.98 10.18 -8.35
CA ARG A 332 1.97 9.24 -8.85
C ARG A 332 1.53 8.29 -7.76
N SER A 333 0.21 8.17 -7.55
CA SER A 333 -0.36 7.28 -6.55
C SER A 333 -0.17 5.80 -6.87
N PHE A 334 -0.58 4.92 -5.98
CA PHE A 334 -0.35 3.47 -6.05
C PHE A 334 -0.95 2.81 -7.30
N GLY A 335 -2.15 3.19 -7.72
CA GLY A 335 -2.85 2.60 -8.85
C GLY A 335 -3.63 1.31 -8.50
N LYS A 336 -4.31 1.28 -7.35
CA LYS A 336 -5.20 0.19 -6.96
C LYS A 336 -6.63 0.49 -7.38
N GLY A 337 -7.02 -0.02 -8.53
CA GLY A 337 -8.37 0.11 -9.11
C GLY A 337 -9.28 -1.10 -8.91
N LEU A 338 -8.93 -2.03 -8.02
CA LEU A 338 -9.66 -3.26 -7.71
C LEU A 338 -10.43 -3.13 -6.41
N VAL A 339 -11.65 -3.68 -6.41
CA VAL A 339 -12.55 -3.71 -5.25
C VAL A 339 -12.64 -5.13 -4.71
N GLN A 340 -12.37 -5.28 -3.41
CA GLN A 340 -12.53 -6.55 -2.73
C GLN A 340 -13.86 -6.58 -1.96
N SER A 341 -14.45 -7.77 -1.92
CA SER A 341 -15.57 -8.11 -1.03
C SER A 341 -15.17 -9.24 -0.10
N ILE A 342 -15.63 -9.17 1.14
CA ILE A 342 -15.41 -10.23 2.12
C ILE A 342 -16.58 -11.21 2.03
N ARG A 343 -16.26 -12.50 1.95
CA ARG A 343 -17.23 -13.60 1.92
C ARG A 343 -16.90 -14.56 3.05
N GLN A 344 -17.87 -14.84 3.90
CA GLN A 344 -17.73 -15.87 4.91
C GLN A 344 -17.66 -17.25 4.25
N LEU A 345 -16.76 -18.06 4.74
CA LEU A 345 -16.59 -19.46 4.33
C LEU A 345 -17.02 -20.40 5.46
N PRO A 346 -17.23 -21.69 5.18
CA PRO A 346 -17.44 -22.69 6.20
C PRO A 346 -16.31 -22.68 7.25
N TYR A 347 -16.64 -23.11 8.47
CA TYR A 347 -15.70 -23.21 9.60
C TYR A 347 -15.03 -21.90 10.01
N GLY A 348 -15.75 -20.78 9.94
CA GLY A 348 -15.30 -19.49 10.48
C GLY A 348 -14.26 -18.73 9.65
N GLY A 349 -13.82 -19.27 8.52
CA GLY A 349 -12.89 -18.57 7.61
C GLY A 349 -13.58 -17.52 6.74
N TYR A 350 -12.77 -16.63 6.14
CA TYR A 350 -13.24 -15.61 5.20
C TYR A 350 -12.40 -15.61 3.92
N LEU A 351 -13.05 -15.31 2.81
CA LEU A 351 -12.40 -15.01 1.55
C LEU A 351 -12.58 -13.53 1.24
N LYS A 352 -11.49 -12.78 1.22
CA LYS A 352 -11.43 -11.44 0.66
C LYS A 352 -11.12 -11.57 -0.82
N VAL A 353 -12.12 -11.36 -1.67
CA VAL A 353 -12.03 -11.64 -3.12
C VAL A 353 -12.26 -10.38 -3.93
N THR A 354 -11.48 -10.20 -4.99
CA THR A 354 -11.67 -9.11 -5.96
C THR A 354 -12.93 -9.38 -6.78
N THR A 355 -13.91 -8.49 -6.68
CA THR A 355 -15.24 -8.63 -7.28
C THR A 355 -15.56 -7.58 -8.34
N ALA A 356 -14.83 -6.46 -8.38
CA ALA A 356 -15.09 -5.37 -9.32
C ALA A 356 -13.83 -4.53 -9.57
N LYS A 357 -13.88 -3.74 -10.65
CA LYS A 357 -13.00 -2.59 -10.90
C LYS A 357 -13.79 -1.32 -10.66
N TYR A 358 -13.11 -0.25 -10.23
CA TYR A 358 -13.76 1.04 -10.09
C TYR A 358 -13.28 2.05 -11.14
N TYR A 359 -14.19 2.97 -11.47
CA TYR A 359 -14.02 3.98 -12.49
C TYR A 359 -14.36 5.35 -11.90
N LEU A 360 -13.49 6.31 -12.12
CA LEU A 360 -13.62 7.69 -11.68
C LEU A 360 -14.64 8.47 -12.53
N PRO A 361 -15.01 9.71 -12.16
CA PRO A 361 -16.00 10.50 -12.90
C PRO A 361 -15.72 10.68 -14.38
N SER A 362 -14.47 10.79 -14.79
CA SER A 362 -14.05 10.86 -16.20
C SER A 362 -14.26 9.55 -16.97
N GLY A 363 -14.55 8.44 -16.29
CA GLY A 363 -14.66 7.09 -16.85
C GLY A 363 -13.35 6.30 -16.86
N ARG A 364 -12.24 6.87 -16.42
CA ARG A 364 -10.94 6.17 -16.34
C ARG A 364 -10.90 5.15 -15.21
N CYS A 365 -10.25 4.00 -15.48
CA CYS A 365 -9.86 3.04 -14.45
C CYS A 365 -8.38 3.23 -14.13
N ILE A 366 -8.07 3.47 -12.86
CA ILE A 366 -6.70 3.79 -12.43
C ILE A 366 -5.82 2.57 -12.16
N GLN A 367 -6.36 1.34 -12.31
CA GLN A 367 -5.60 0.12 -12.08
C GLN A 367 -4.31 0.10 -12.88
N SER A 368 -3.16 0.19 -12.20
CA SER A 368 -1.84 0.31 -12.82
C SER A 368 -1.14 -1.03 -13.02
N VAL A 369 -1.56 -2.08 -12.30
CA VAL A 369 -0.87 -3.39 -12.30
C VAL A 369 -1.68 -4.38 -13.10
N ASP A 370 -1.03 -5.05 -14.06
CA ASP A 370 -1.57 -6.23 -14.74
C ASP A 370 -1.06 -7.48 -14.02
N TYR A 371 -1.97 -8.22 -13.36
CA TYR A 371 -1.65 -9.40 -12.55
C TYR A 371 -1.61 -10.71 -13.35
N ASN A 372 -1.85 -10.66 -14.66
CA ASN A 372 -1.82 -11.84 -15.51
C ASN A 372 -0.41 -12.40 -15.75
N SER A 373 0.62 -11.72 -15.27
CA SER A 373 2.01 -12.17 -15.37
C SER A 373 2.53 -12.56 -13.98
N ALA A 374 2.88 -13.81 -13.80
CA ALA A 374 3.48 -14.31 -12.55
C ALA A 374 4.75 -13.50 -12.21
N GLY A 375 4.81 -12.91 -11.02
CA GLY A 375 5.99 -12.18 -10.53
C GLY A 375 6.02 -10.69 -10.86
N VAL A 376 4.91 -10.01 -10.86
CA VAL A 376 4.80 -8.62 -11.28
C VAL A 376 5.46 -7.67 -10.31
N GLU A 377 6.61 -7.12 -10.69
CA GLU A 377 7.05 -5.83 -10.21
C GLU A 377 6.15 -4.73 -10.78
N ARG A 378 5.64 -3.86 -9.92
CA ARG A 378 4.89 -2.67 -10.33
C ARG A 378 5.80 -1.80 -11.22
N PRO A 379 5.45 -1.55 -12.48
CA PRO A 379 6.27 -0.67 -13.31
C PRO A 379 6.26 0.74 -12.71
N LYS A 380 7.44 1.27 -12.39
CA LYS A 380 7.58 2.65 -11.87
C LYS A 380 6.99 3.69 -12.82
N THR A 381 7.03 3.41 -14.13
CA THR A 381 6.44 4.27 -15.16
C THR A 381 5.74 3.41 -16.20
N ILE A 382 4.49 3.75 -16.50
CA ILE A 382 3.77 3.18 -17.64
C ILE A 382 3.92 4.17 -18.80
N PRO A 383 4.47 3.76 -19.94
CA PRO A 383 4.57 4.63 -21.10
C PRO A 383 3.21 5.19 -21.51
N ASP A 384 3.16 6.44 -21.90
CA ASP A 384 1.95 7.13 -22.32
C ASP A 384 1.21 6.43 -23.47
N SER A 385 1.96 5.69 -24.32
CA SER A 385 1.43 4.87 -25.42
C SER A 385 0.56 3.71 -24.96
N LEU A 386 0.71 3.24 -23.72
CA LEU A 386 -0.06 2.12 -23.13
C LEU A 386 -1.27 2.61 -22.31
N THR A 387 -1.48 3.92 -22.20
CA THR A 387 -2.57 4.54 -21.44
C THR A 387 -3.60 5.18 -22.37
N ASN A 388 -4.87 5.24 -21.95
CA ASN A 388 -5.91 5.96 -22.66
C ASN A 388 -6.07 7.36 -22.05
N LYS A 389 -6.41 8.33 -22.92
CA LYS A 389 -6.69 9.71 -22.52
C LYS A 389 -8.16 9.89 -22.19
N PHE A 390 -8.43 10.53 -21.07
CA PHE A 390 -9.75 10.96 -20.62
C PHE A 390 -9.75 12.47 -20.38
N LYS A 391 -10.93 13.03 -20.17
CA LYS A 391 -11.10 14.46 -19.90
C LYS A 391 -11.75 14.68 -18.54
N THR A 392 -11.22 15.63 -17.79
CA THR A 392 -11.89 16.18 -16.62
C THR A 392 -13.11 16.99 -17.02
N LYS A 393 -13.90 17.45 -16.08
CA LYS A 393 -15.10 18.27 -16.33
C LYS A 393 -14.81 19.55 -17.13
N LEU A 394 -13.66 20.19 -16.88
CA LEU A 394 -13.21 21.40 -17.60
C LEU A 394 -12.31 21.09 -18.83
N GLY A 395 -12.10 19.81 -19.15
CA GLY A 395 -11.38 19.41 -20.36
C GLY A 395 -9.88 19.16 -20.20
N ARG A 396 -9.32 19.21 -18.99
CA ARG A 396 -7.92 18.80 -18.73
C ARG A 396 -7.73 17.33 -19.10
N THR A 397 -6.54 16.96 -19.57
CA THR A 397 -6.24 15.58 -19.94
C THR A 397 -5.78 14.78 -18.72
N VAL A 398 -6.46 13.69 -18.43
CA VAL A 398 -6.07 12.68 -17.43
C VAL A 398 -5.96 11.31 -18.09
N ARG A 399 -5.26 10.37 -17.44
CA ARG A 399 -4.96 9.05 -18.02
C ARG A 399 -5.40 7.92 -17.11
N ASP A 400 -5.66 6.74 -17.71
CA ASP A 400 -5.90 5.48 -16.98
C ASP A 400 -4.60 4.69 -16.72
N LYS A 401 -4.74 3.53 -16.09
CA LYS A 401 -3.67 2.52 -15.87
C LYS A 401 -2.42 2.99 -15.13
N SER A 402 -2.45 4.17 -14.53
CA SER A 402 -1.25 4.77 -13.94
C SER A 402 -1.45 5.32 -12.52
N GLY A 403 -2.51 4.90 -11.82
CA GLY A 403 -2.91 5.57 -10.59
C GLY A 403 -3.39 7.00 -10.86
N ILE A 404 -3.37 7.83 -9.83
CA ILE A 404 -3.61 9.27 -9.98
C ILE A 404 -2.28 9.95 -10.32
N THR A 405 -2.22 10.53 -11.49
CA THR A 405 -1.09 11.37 -11.90
C THR A 405 -1.32 12.77 -11.34
N PRO A 406 -0.42 13.33 -10.54
CA PRO A 406 -0.58 14.66 -9.98
C PRO A 406 -0.58 15.74 -11.08
N ASP A 407 -1.27 16.84 -10.82
CA ASP A 407 -1.24 18.05 -11.67
C ASP A 407 0.09 18.81 -11.50
N VAL A 408 0.68 18.71 -10.31
CA VAL A 408 1.99 19.28 -9.98
C VAL A 408 2.86 18.19 -9.36
N PHE A 409 3.91 17.81 -10.07
CA PHE A 409 4.87 16.82 -9.56
C PHE A 409 5.81 17.46 -8.55
N VAL A 410 6.13 16.71 -7.50
CA VAL A 410 7.17 17.04 -6.53
C VAL A 410 8.22 15.94 -6.59
N ASP A 411 9.47 16.32 -6.81
CA ASP A 411 10.57 15.38 -6.79
C ASP A 411 10.94 15.07 -5.33
N GLU A 412 10.90 13.80 -4.97
CA GLU A 412 11.38 13.36 -3.67
C GLU A 412 12.90 13.55 -3.59
N LYS A 413 13.37 14.29 -2.57
CA LYS A 413 14.81 14.32 -2.28
C LYS A 413 15.24 12.92 -1.85
N LYS A 414 16.12 12.31 -2.61
CA LYS A 414 16.72 11.03 -2.23
C LYS A 414 17.49 11.22 -0.93
N GLY A 415 17.11 10.47 0.10
CA GLY A 415 17.85 10.42 1.35
C GLY A 415 19.28 9.87 1.14
N ASN A 416 20.15 10.12 2.09
CA ASN A 416 21.50 9.57 2.08
C ASN A 416 21.59 8.23 2.84
N TYR A 417 22.54 7.40 2.46
CA TYR A 417 22.66 6.05 3.03
C TYR A 417 23.06 6.04 4.52
N ILE A 418 23.89 6.98 4.98
CA ILE A 418 24.28 7.00 6.38
C ILE A 418 23.06 7.27 7.29
N SER A 419 22.20 8.19 6.94
CA SER A 419 20.96 8.46 7.68
C SER A 419 20.06 7.21 7.77
N TYR A 420 19.94 6.48 6.66
CA TYR A 420 19.18 5.23 6.62
C TYR A 420 19.76 4.19 7.61
N TYR A 421 21.07 3.94 7.58
CA TYR A 421 21.68 2.95 8.49
C TYR A 421 21.67 3.40 9.95
N LEU A 422 21.89 4.69 10.25
CA LEU A 422 21.76 5.23 11.60
C LEU A 422 20.35 5.02 12.18
N PHE A 423 19.33 5.08 11.32
CA PHE A 423 17.94 4.83 11.71
C PHE A 423 17.66 3.32 11.88
N VAL A 424 18.00 2.49 10.89
CA VAL A 424 17.72 1.05 10.88
C VAL A 424 18.48 0.30 11.99
N ASP A 425 19.73 0.70 12.25
CA ASP A 425 20.57 0.13 13.31
C ASP A 425 20.24 0.71 14.71
N ASN A 426 19.16 1.48 14.83
CA ASN A 426 18.67 2.08 16.06
C ASN A 426 19.65 3.07 16.74
N ILE A 427 20.68 3.56 16.05
CA ILE A 427 21.66 4.48 16.61
C ILE A 427 21.01 5.81 17.02
N ILE A 428 20.16 6.37 16.13
CA ILE A 428 19.38 7.58 16.43
C ILE A 428 18.41 7.33 17.57
N PHE A 429 17.70 6.21 17.56
CA PHE A 429 16.76 5.83 18.61
C PHE A 429 17.42 5.76 20.00
N ASP A 430 18.60 5.14 20.08
CA ASP A 430 19.38 5.03 21.33
C ASP A 430 19.86 6.39 21.81
N PHE A 431 20.38 7.22 20.91
CA PHE A 431 20.82 8.57 21.26
C PHE A 431 19.65 9.42 21.77
N VAL A 432 18.52 9.41 21.05
CA VAL A 432 17.32 10.16 21.46
C VAL A 432 16.76 9.64 22.78
N THR A 433 16.83 8.35 23.03
CA THR A 433 16.45 7.78 24.34
C THR A 433 17.34 8.33 25.46
N LYS A 434 18.68 8.39 25.27
CA LYS A 434 19.61 8.99 26.21
C LYS A 434 19.33 10.49 26.40
N TYR A 435 19.11 11.21 25.30
CA TYR A 435 18.79 12.65 25.29
C TYR A 435 17.53 12.94 26.11
N TYR A 436 16.47 12.16 25.93
CA TYR A 436 15.21 12.31 26.67
C TYR A 436 15.39 12.24 28.20
N TYR A 437 16.25 11.36 28.70
CA TYR A 437 16.50 11.24 30.13
C TYR A 437 17.40 12.36 30.71
N SER A 438 18.20 13.00 29.89
CA SER A 438 19.06 14.12 30.30
C SER A 438 18.39 15.48 30.15
N HIS A 439 17.29 15.58 29.43
CA HIS A 439 16.58 16.84 29.13
C HIS A 439 15.10 16.72 29.55
N PRO A 440 14.72 17.12 30.78
CA PRO A 440 13.33 17.00 31.24
C PRO A 440 12.31 17.78 30.40
N GLN A 441 12.75 18.80 29.69
CA GLN A 441 11.92 19.69 28.88
C GLN A 441 12.68 20.11 27.62
N ILE A 442 11.93 20.34 26.54
CA ILE A 442 12.43 20.93 25.30
C ILE A 442 11.52 22.07 24.84
N ALA A 443 11.98 22.86 23.89
CA ALA A 443 11.18 23.93 23.28
C ALA A 443 10.00 23.31 22.49
N GLU A 444 8.98 24.13 22.22
CA GLU A 444 7.82 23.77 21.37
C GLU A 444 8.26 23.26 19.97
N PRO A 445 7.52 22.35 19.33
CA PRO A 445 7.88 21.76 18.04
C PRO A 445 8.19 22.80 16.95
N SER A 446 7.48 23.92 16.98
CA SER A 446 7.68 25.03 16.04
C SER A 446 9.01 25.77 16.17
N ARG A 447 9.72 25.62 17.30
CA ARG A 447 10.96 26.36 17.62
C ARG A 447 12.12 25.46 18.01
N PHE A 448 11.87 24.17 18.20
CA PHE A 448 12.90 23.23 18.63
C PHE A 448 13.96 23.03 17.55
N ASN A 449 15.21 23.11 17.94
CA ASN A 449 16.38 22.68 17.19
C ASN A 449 17.43 22.21 18.20
N ILE A 450 18.18 21.17 17.86
CA ILE A 450 19.34 20.76 18.65
C ILE A 450 20.50 21.75 18.44
N THR A 451 21.33 21.89 19.45
CA THR A 451 22.51 22.76 19.40
C THR A 451 23.67 22.08 18.66
N ASP A 452 24.72 22.86 18.35
CA ASP A 452 25.97 22.29 17.80
C ASP A 452 26.61 21.32 18.80
N SER A 453 26.54 21.60 20.08
CA SER A 453 27.02 20.71 21.15
C SER A 453 26.26 19.40 21.20
N ASP A 454 24.93 19.43 21.06
CA ASP A 454 24.10 18.20 21.01
C ASP A 454 24.47 17.32 19.80
N TYR A 455 24.79 17.96 18.67
CA TYR A 455 25.21 17.24 17.48
C TYR A 455 26.61 16.64 17.62
N ASP A 456 27.54 17.36 18.26
CA ASP A 456 28.88 16.81 18.57
C ASP A 456 28.79 15.64 19.57
N ASP A 457 27.88 15.72 20.56
CA ASP A 457 27.56 14.61 21.45
C ASP A 457 27.00 13.40 20.68
N PHE A 458 26.16 13.64 19.65
CA PHE A 458 25.70 12.58 18.76
C PHE A 458 26.85 11.92 17.98
N ILE A 459 27.77 12.69 17.42
CA ILE A 459 28.97 12.17 16.75
C ILE A 459 29.81 11.30 17.71
N ALA A 460 30.04 11.78 18.94
CA ALA A 460 30.73 11.02 19.97
C ALA A 460 30.01 9.72 20.33
N PHE A 461 28.67 9.77 20.39
CA PHE A 461 27.85 8.61 20.65
C PHE A 461 27.95 7.57 19.53
N VAL A 462 27.86 7.98 18.25
CA VAL A 462 28.01 7.08 17.08
C VAL A 462 29.38 6.38 17.13
N LYS A 463 30.45 7.13 17.42
CA LYS A 463 31.81 6.58 17.60
C LYS A 463 31.88 5.53 18.73
N SER A 464 31.22 5.80 19.85
CA SER A 464 31.20 4.87 21.01
C SER A 464 30.49 3.55 20.73
N LYS A 465 29.58 3.54 19.73
CA LYS A 465 28.88 2.33 19.27
C LYS A 465 29.68 1.51 18.25
N ASN A 466 30.86 1.96 17.82
CA ASN A 466 31.64 1.38 16.74
C ASN A 466 30.80 1.20 15.45
N PHE A 467 29.94 2.16 15.19
CA PHE A 467 29.04 2.11 14.03
C PHE A 467 29.84 2.14 12.73
N THR A 468 29.49 1.26 11.81
CA THR A 468 30.02 1.20 10.45
C THR A 468 28.90 0.86 9.49
N TYR A 469 29.03 1.27 8.25
CA TYR A 469 28.08 0.91 7.20
C TYR A 469 28.83 0.72 5.86
N LYS A 470 28.18 0.05 4.90
CA LYS A 470 28.73 -0.11 3.55
C LYS A 470 27.86 0.68 2.56
N PRO A 471 28.42 1.75 1.96
CA PRO A 471 27.74 2.46 0.87
C PRO A 471 27.38 1.53 -0.27
N GLU A 472 26.30 1.83 -0.96
CA GLU A 472 25.88 1.03 -2.13
C GLU A 472 26.92 1.10 -3.26
N SER A 473 27.58 2.26 -3.41
CA SER A 473 28.71 2.42 -4.34
C SER A 473 29.86 1.44 -4.08
N GLU A 474 30.19 1.16 -2.80
CA GLU A 474 31.22 0.17 -2.43
C GLU A 474 30.77 -1.25 -2.81
N LYS A 475 29.51 -1.59 -2.58
CA LYS A 475 28.93 -2.90 -2.98
C LYS A 475 28.90 -3.06 -4.50
N MET A 476 28.47 -2.03 -5.22
CA MET A 476 28.43 -2.04 -6.68
C MET A 476 29.82 -2.14 -7.29
N LEU A 477 30.83 -1.46 -6.70
CA LEU A 477 32.22 -1.57 -7.13
C LEU A 477 32.71 -3.01 -7.00
N ALA A 478 32.46 -3.66 -5.86
CA ALA A 478 32.84 -5.05 -5.64
C ALA A 478 32.14 -6.03 -6.60
N GLN A 479 30.90 -5.75 -6.97
CA GLN A 479 30.18 -6.53 -7.99
C GLN A 479 30.78 -6.29 -9.38
N LEU A 480 31.05 -5.04 -9.73
CA LEU A 480 31.67 -4.69 -11.02
C LEU A 480 33.05 -5.34 -11.19
N GLN A 481 33.88 -5.36 -10.13
CA GLN A 481 35.16 -6.05 -10.16
C GLN A 481 35.03 -7.53 -10.51
N LYS A 482 34.04 -8.24 -9.94
CA LYS A 482 33.79 -9.65 -10.26
C LYS A 482 33.32 -9.85 -11.71
N ILE A 483 32.49 -8.96 -12.23
CA ILE A 483 32.00 -9.02 -13.61
C ILE A 483 33.20 -8.84 -14.57
N VAL A 484 33.98 -7.80 -14.36
CA VAL A 484 35.17 -7.45 -15.17
C VAL A 484 36.23 -8.54 -15.16
N GLU A 485 36.42 -9.21 -14.01
CA GLU A 485 37.32 -10.39 -13.93
C GLU A 485 36.79 -11.55 -14.78
N THR A 486 35.47 -11.81 -14.72
CA THR A 486 34.82 -12.86 -15.53
C THR A 486 34.88 -12.56 -17.03
N GLU A 487 34.79 -11.29 -17.40
CA GLU A 487 34.89 -10.82 -18.80
C GLU A 487 36.34 -10.72 -19.31
N GLY A 488 37.36 -10.97 -18.47
CA GLY A 488 38.76 -10.97 -18.86
C GLY A 488 39.41 -9.59 -19.00
N TYR A 489 38.82 -8.54 -18.41
CA TYR A 489 39.37 -7.17 -18.44
C TYR A 489 40.17 -6.79 -17.19
N LYS A 490 40.41 -7.73 -16.27
CA LYS A 490 41.06 -7.49 -14.97
C LYS A 490 42.35 -6.69 -15.10
N ASP A 491 43.25 -7.15 -15.94
CA ASP A 491 44.60 -6.55 -16.10
C ASP A 491 44.56 -5.08 -16.55
N LYS A 492 43.49 -4.67 -17.22
CA LYS A 492 43.32 -3.29 -17.72
C LYS A 492 42.65 -2.37 -16.70
N THR A 493 42.00 -2.93 -15.70
CA THR A 493 41.09 -2.19 -14.80
C THR A 493 41.49 -2.22 -13.34
N ASP A 494 42.33 -3.16 -12.90
CA ASP A 494 42.72 -3.30 -11.49
C ASP A 494 43.28 -2.00 -10.90
N SER A 495 44.21 -1.34 -11.63
CA SER A 495 44.77 -0.05 -11.19
C SER A 495 43.72 1.05 -11.01
N LEU A 496 42.64 1.07 -11.82
CA LEU A 496 41.54 2.03 -11.69
C LEU A 496 40.65 1.70 -10.48
N PHE A 497 40.42 0.42 -10.25
CA PHE A 497 39.68 -0.03 -9.08
C PHE A 497 40.42 0.24 -7.77
N GLU A 498 41.76 0.03 -7.75
CA GLU A 498 42.59 0.38 -6.59
C GLU A 498 42.56 1.87 -6.25
N GLN A 499 42.48 2.74 -7.25
CA GLN A 499 42.33 4.18 -7.04
C GLN A 499 40.93 4.57 -6.60
N LEU A 500 39.87 3.92 -7.12
CA LEU A 500 38.49 4.26 -6.85
C LEU A 500 38.01 3.72 -5.49
N ALA A 501 38.44 2.52 -5.08
CA ALA A 501 37.95 1.87 -3.87
C ALA A 501 38.11 2.71 -2.58
N PRO A 502 39.27 3.37 -2.32
CA PRO A 502 39.42 4.22 -1.14
C PRO A 502 38.45 5.43 -1.12
N LEU A 503 38.13 5.96 -2.32
CA LEU A 503 37.25 7.14 -2.45
C LEU A 503 35.78 6.80 -2.17
N LEU A 504 35.39 5.56 -2.42
CA LEU A 504 34.01 5.07 -2.20
C LEU A 504 33.80 4.42 -0.83
N LYS A 505 34.89 4.22 -0.07
CA LYS A 505 34.82 3.65 1.27
C LYS A 505 34.09 4.60 2.23
N ALA A 506 33.23 4.03 3.06
CA ALA A 506 32.56 4.78 4.11
C ALA A 506 33.57 5.45 5.05
N ASP A 507 33.38 6.73 5.30
CA ASP A 507 34.03 7.50 6.35
C ASP A 507 32.91 8.09 7.22
N VAL A 508 32.65 7.42 8.33
CA VAL A 508 31.52 7.77 9.21
C VAL A 508 31.62 9.22 9.69
N GLU A 509 32.80 9.70 10.09
CA GLU A 509 32.93 11.06 10.62
C GLU A 509 32.74 12.12 9.54
N ARG A 510 33.35 11.94 8.38
CA ARG A 510 33.14 12.79 7.20
C ARG A 510 31.65 12.82 6.82
N ASP A 511 31.02 11.65 6.75
CA ASP A 511 29.66 11.52 6.27
C ASP A 511 28.65 12.06 7.28
N LEU A 512 28.87 11.92 8.59
CA LEU A 512 28.12 12.60 9.64
C LEU A 512 28.15 14.13 9.49
N ARG A 513 29.30 14.70 9.11
CA ARG A 513 29.44 16.16 8.90
C ARG A 513 28.80 16.61 7.58
N ASN A 514 29.02 15.85 6.50
CA ASN A 514 28.52 16.19 5.17
C ASN A 514 26.99 16.13 5.08
N PHE A 515 26.36 15.16 5.76
CA PHE A 515 24.91 14.95 5.78
C PHE A 515 24.25 15.45 7.07
N ARG A 516 24.92 16.38 7.77
CA ARG A 516 24.45 16.91 9.05
C ARG A 516 23.00 17.37 9.00
N SER A 517 22.60 18.12 7.99
CA SER A 517 21.24 18.68 7.90
C SER A 517 20.15 17.60 7.91
N ASP A 518 20.38 16.53 7.17
CA ASP A 518 19.42 15.43 7.06
C ASP A 518 19.39 14.60 8.35
N ILE A 519 20.56 14.33 8.93
CA ILE A 519 20.69 13.57 10.18
C ILE A 519 20.10 14.36 11.34
N GLN A 520 20.41 15.64 11.44
CA GLN A 520 19.88 16.55 12.46
C GLN A 520 18.37 16.60 12.42
N TYR A 521 17.78 16.72 11.21
CA TYR A 521 16.33 16.68 11.02
C TYR A 521 15.71 15.39 11.59
N ILE A 522 16.31 14.21 11.34
CA ILE A 522 15.80 12.94 11.86
C ILE A 522 15.91 12.88 13.39
N ILE A 523 17.03 13.33 13.95
CA ILE A 523 17.23 13.39 15.41
C ILE A 523 16.18 14.31 16.06
N GLU A 524 16.00 15.51 15.53
CA GLU A 524 15.01 16.47 16.03
C GLU A 524 13.59 15.92 15.96
N ALA A 525 13.23 15.28 14.85
CA ALA A 525 11.94 14.63 14.65
C ALA A 525 11.69 13.53 15.70
N GLU A 526 12.68 12.68 15.95
CA GLU A 526 12.58 11.62 16.95
C GLU A 526 12.57 12.16 18.38
N ILE A 527 13.32 13.24 18.69
CA ILE A 527 13.23 13.93 19.97
C ILE A 527 11.82 14.48 20.18
N ILE A 528 11.29 15.20 19.22
CA ILE A 528 9.95 15.81 19.33
C ILE A 528 8.87 14.75 19.58
N LYS A 529 8.94 13.60 18.90
CA LYS A 529 8.01 12.49 19.17
C LYS A 529 8.02 12.04 20.64
N ARG A 530 9.16 12.09 21.32
CA ARG A 530 9.26 11.69 22.73
C ARG A 530 8.48 12.59 23.66
N TYR A 531 8.43 13.91 23.37
CA TYR A 531 7.79 14.91 24.24
C TYR A 531 6.38 15.28 23.79
N TYR A 532 6.17 15.39 22.48
CA TYR A 532 4.94 15.94 21.89
C TYR A 532 4.15 14.94 21.05
N TYR A 533 4.59 13.67 21.01
CA TYR A 533 3.94 12.58 20.29
C TYR A 533 3.74 12.88 18.79
N GLN A 534 2.85 12.18 18.13
CA GLN A 534 2.58 12.33 16.70
C GLN A 534 2.11 13.75 16.31
N LYS A 535 1.34 14.41 17.18
CA LYS A 535 0.89 15.78 16.92
C LYS A 535 2.08 16.74 16.78
N GLY A 536 3.00 16.72 17.73
CA GLY A 536 4.20 17.57 17.69
C GLY A 536 5.12 17.23 16.52
N TYR A 537 5.26 15.94 16.21
CA TYR A 537 6.01 15.50 15.02
C TYR A 537 5.44 16.11 13.74
N THR A 538 4.12 16.09 13.54
CA THR A 538 3.50 16.66 12.35
C THR A 538 3.69 18.19 12.29
N GLU A 539 3.56 18.89 13.41
CA GLU A 539 3.85 20.34 13.46
C GLU A 539 5.30 20.66 13.06
N PHE A 540 6.24 19.88 13.57
CA PHE A 540 7.66 20.01 13.21
C PHE A 540 7.90 19.70 11.73
N PHE A 541 7.36 18.58 11.25
CA PHE A 541 7.50 18.11 9.87
C PHE A 541 7.02 19.17 8.87
N LEU A 542 5.87 19.78 9.10
CA LEU A 542 5.28 20.80 8.22
C LEU A 542 6.19 22.04 8.01
N ARG A 543 7.17 22.28 8.88
CA ARG A 543 8.15 23.39 8.71
C ARG A 543 9.11 23.12 7.54
N TYR A 544 9.46 21.87 7.33
CA TYR A 544 10.51 21.45 6.38
C TYR A 544 9.94 20.80 5.13
N ASP A 545 8.65 20.49 5.11
CA ASP A 545 8.01 19.73 4.05
C ASP A 545 7.92 20.51 2.74
N GLU A 546 8.78 20.14 1.78
CA GLU A 546 8.81 20.77 0.45
C GLU A 546 7.52 20.49 -0.34
N TRP A 547 6.86 19.36 -0.11
CA TRP A 547 5.60 19.03 -0.78
C TRP A 547 4.48 19.98 -0.35
N ILE A 548 4.45 20.32 0.94
CA ILE A 548 3.50 21.30 1.46
C ILE A 548 3.84 22.70 0.96
N LYS A 549 5.12 23.04 0.82
CA LYS A 549 5.53 24.30 0.20
C LYS A 549 5.05 24.40 -1.26
N ASP A 550 5.15 23.31 -2.02
CA ASP A 550 4.65 23.27 -3.41
C ASP A 550 3.12 23.26 -3.48
N ALA A 551 2.45 22.58 -2.55
CA ALA A 551 1.01 22.67 -2.37
C ALA A 551 0.54 24.12 -2.12
N LEU A 552 1.25 24.85 -1.24
CA LEU A 552 0.98 26.27 -0.98
C LEU A 552 1.20 27.16 -2.20
N LYS A 553 2.24 26.88 -3.02
CA LYS A 553 2.50 27.60 -4.27
C LYS A 553 1.38 27.35 -5.30
N SER A 554 0.80 26.15 -5.31
CA SER A 554 -0.25 25.75 -6.26
C SER A 554 -1.53 26.59 -6.09
N PHE A 555 -1.83 27.10 -4.88
CA PHE A 555 -2.94 28.03 -4.68
C PHE A 555 -2.74 29.40 -5.35
N LYS A 556 -1.50 29.77 -5.70
CA LYS A 556 -1.16 31.08 -6.32
C LYS A 556 -1.23 31.04 -7.85
N LYS A 557 -1.44 29.86 -8.44
CA LYS A 557 -1.55 29.68 -9.90
C LYS A 557 -3.01 29.33 -10.26
N PRO A 558 -3.89 30.31 -10.50
CA PRO A 558 -5.29 30.03 -10.88
C PRO A 558 -5.42 29.26 -12.19
N ASP A 559 -4.40 29.25 -13.04
CA ASP A 559 -4.42 28.61 -14.35
C ASP A 559 -4.26 27.09 -14.33
N THR A 560 -3.89 26.47 -13.20
CA THR A 560 -3.75 25.00 -13.11
C THR A 560 -5.09 24.25 -13.21
N LEU A 561 -6.21 24.92 -12.96
CA LEU A 561 -7.56 24.36 -13.18
C LEU A 561 -8.11 24.70 -14.57
N HIS A 562 -7.49 25.63 -15.32
CA HIS A 562 -7.97 26.13 -16.62
C HIS A 562 -7.05 25.76 -17.80
N SER A 563 -5.92 25.09 -17.57
CA SER A 563 -4.98 24.59 -18.61
C SER A 563 -5.22 23.08 -18.93
#